data_1761ab56ffa45163b419fcaddfd15fa9
#
_entry.id   1761ab56ffa45163b419fcaddfd15fa9
#
_cell.length_a   1.000
_cell.length_b   1.000
_cell.length_c   1.000
_cell.angle_alpha   90.00
_cell.angle_beta   90.00
_cell.angle_gamma   90.00
#
_symmetry.space_group_name_H-M   'P 1'
#
loop_
_entity.id
_entity.type
_entity.pdbx_description
1 polymer ?
#
loop_
_entity_poly.entity_id
_entity_poly.type
_entity_poly.pdbx_seq_one_letter_code
_entity_poly.pdbx_strand_id
1 'polypeptide(L)'
;YMAQQNEWITNAIYEFNMKMADPKQTVSFNPKNNRLTYIINDQISRFQLKTEDKIHQIIEQSDYDIQDPSRWTLQHFYSYLQAKRDSSAIENLPINFAIKDSINQMKASYPSSWIPPRSCELKMPLGFLTKDTLYASYNYPFKLFLNLAGNQILLTLFVALLLIFCVISLFHTLRWEKRTGKYREVFVHNIVHDLKRPIETELKLHRVLYKTLSPEQKILLEKSTTGLN
;
A
#
# COMPACT_ATOMS: atom_id res chain seq x y z
N TYR A 1 4.01 -3.82 -11.15
CA TYR A 1 4.89 -2.80 -11.74
C TYR A 1 6.37 -3.13 -11.54
N MET A 2 6.89 -3.25 -10.30
CA MET A 2 8.31 -3.62 -10.04
C MET A 2 8.70 -4.96 -10.66
N ALA A 3 7.90 -6.00 -10.51
CA ALA A 3 8.17 -7.31 -11.10
C ALA A 3 8.29 -7.23 -12.63
N GLN A 4 7.40 -6.50 -13.27
CA GLN A 4 7.41 -6.29 -14.72
C GLN A 4 8.64 -5.50 -15.19
N GLN A 5 9.09 -4.50 -14.43
CA GLN A 5 10.31 -3.77 -14.72
C GLN A 5 11.57 -4.64 -14.55
N ASN A 6 11.62 -5.45 -13.49
CA ASN A 6 12.72 -6.38 -13.27
C ASN A 6 12.82 -7.41 -14.39
N GLU A 7 11.71 -7.96 -14.84
CA GLU A 7 11.64 -8.86 -15.98
C GLU A 7 12.12 -8.18 -17.27
N TRP A 8 11.67 -6.95 -17.52
CA TRP A 8 12.10 -6.18 -18.68
C TRP A 8 13.61 -5.91 -18.69
N ILE A 9 14.21 -5.51 -17.54
CA ILE A 9 15.67 -5.32 -17.45
C ILE A 9 16.40 -6.64 -17.64
N THR A 10 15.90 -7.73 -17.05
CA THR A 10 16.49 -9.06 -17.19
C THR A 10 16.54 -9.48 -18.65
N ASN A 11 15.45 -9.33 -19.39
CA ASN A 11 15.39 -9.64 -20.81
C ASN A 11 16.30 -8.71 -21.63
N ALA A 12 16.33 -7.42 -21.28
CA ALA A 12 17.18 -6.46 -21.97
C ALA A 12 18.68 -6.74 -21.80
N ILE A 13 19.12 -7.20 -20.62
CA ILE A 13 20.54 -7.52 -20.41
C ILE A 13 20.95 -8.78 -21.15
N TYR A 14 20.09 -9.79 -21.24
CA TYR A 14 20.37 -10.99 -22.02
C TYR A 14 20.48 -10.68 -23.50
N GLU A 15 19.57 -9.89 -24.07
CA GLU A 15 19.68 -9.43 -25.47
C GLU A 15 20.93 -8.60 -25.69
N PHE A 16 21.31 -7.74 -24.73
CA PHE A 16 22.52 -6.94 -24.85
C PHE A 16 23.78 -7.81 -24.77
N ASN A 17 23.85 -8.80 -23.89
CA ASN A 17 24.94 -9.75 -23.78
C ASN A 17 25.13 -10.50 -25.11
N MET A 18 24.07 -11.02 -25.70
CA MET A 18 24.11 -11.70 -27.01
C MET A 18 24.61 -10.79 -28.14
N LYS A 19 24.22 -9.51 -28.13
CA LYS A 19 24.68 -8.51 -29.11
C LYS A 19 26.17 -8.15 -28.99
N MET A 20 26.69 -8.19 -27.74
CA MET A 20 28.06 -7.80 -27.44
C MET A 20 29.02 -8.99 -27.38
N ALA A 21 28.53 -10.20 -27.60
CA ALA A 21 29.36 -11.39 -27.66
C ALA A 21 30.46 -11.24 -28.75
N ASP A 22 31.67 -11.67 -28.43
CA ASP A 22 32.77 -11.67 -29.40
C ASP A 22 32.52 -12.79 -30.42
N PRO A 23 32.45 -12.47 -31.73
CA PRO A 23 32.19 -13.46 -32.77
C PRO A 23 33.26 -14.55 -32.87
N LYS A 24 34.44 -14.35 -32.26
CA LYS A 24 35.51 -15.34 -32.19
C LYS A 24 35.38 -16.32 -31.06
N GLN A 25 34.46 -16.04 -30.13
CA GLN A 25 34.19 -16.87 -28.98
C GLN A 25 32.85 -17.57 -29.12
N THR A 26 32.75 -18.78 -28.65
CA THR A 26 31.53 -19.56 -28.85
C THR A 26 31.16 -20.31 -27.56
N VAL A 27 29.87 -20.30 -27.26
CA VAL A 27 29.28 -21.17 -26.25
C VAL A 27 28.33 -22.13 -26.92
N SER A 28 28.43 -23.40 -26.60
CA SER A 28 27.53 -24.42 -27.10
C SER A 28 27.04 -25.32 -25.97
N PHE A 29 25.75 -25.61 -25.96
CA PHE A 29 25.14 -26.55 -25.02
C PHE A 29 24.70 -27.81 -25.75
N ASN A 30 25.09 -28.96 -25.22
CA ASN A 30 24.68 -30.26 -25.74
C ASN A 30 23.62 -30.87 -24.76
N PRO A 31 22.34 -30.92 -25.15
CA PRO A 31 21.29 -31.40 -24.29
C PRO A 31 21.35 -32.92 -24.02
N LYS A 32 21.98 -33.70 -24.91
CA LYS A 32 22.07 -35.15 -24.74
C LYS A 32 22.91 -35.56 -23.54
N ASN A 33 23.92 -34.77 -23.21
CA ASN A 33 24.82 -35.05 -22.11
C ASN A 33 24.92 -33.92 -21.09
N ASN A 34 24.01 -32.94 -21.14
CA ASN A 34 24.01 -31.75 -20.28
C ASN A 34 25.37 -31.07 -20.16
N ARG A 35 26.08 -30.95 -21.29
CA ARG A 35 27.43 -30.39 -21.33
C ARG A 35 27.42 -29.01 -21.94
N LEU A 36 27.97 -28.05 -21.22
CA LEU A 36 28.26 -26.70 -21.67
C LEU A 36 29.72 -26.63 -22.10
N THR A 37 29.98 -26.13 -23.31
CA THR A 37 31.32 -26.01 -23.87
C THR A 37 31.58 -24.57 -24.26
N TYR A 38 32.67 -24.01 -23.72
CA TYR A 38 33.19 -22.69 -24.08
C TYR A 38 34.40 -22.84 -25.00
N ILE A 39 34.48 -22.00 -26.00
CA ILE A 39 35.66 -21.79 -26.85
C ILE A 39 36.03 -20.32 -26.71
N ILE A 40 37.04 -20.04 -25.87
CA ILE A 40 37.52 -18.69 -25.60
C ILE A 40 39.01 -18.64 -25.90
N ASN A 41 39.42 -17.75 -26.80
CA ASN A 41 40.81 -17.62 -27.23
C ASN A 41 41.46 -18.98 -27.61
N ASP A 42 40.74 -19.77 -28.40
CA ASP A 42 41.15 -21.13 -28.84
C ASP A 42 41.28 -22.17 -27.72
N GLN A 43 40.94 -21.80 -26.49
CA GLN A 43 40.88 -22.74 -25.37
C GLN A 43 39.47 -23.31 -25.21
N ILE A 44 39.42 -24.64 -25.09
CA ILE A 44 38.14 -25.35 -24.92
C ILE A 44 37.97 -25.73 -23.45
N SER A 45 36.95 -25.15 -22.80
CA SER A 45 36.53 -25.52 -21.47
C SER A 45 35.17 -26.22 -21.49
N ARG A 46 35.03 -27.32 -20.74
CA ARG A 46 33.83 -28.15 -20.75
C ARG A 46 33.31 -28.30 -19.35
N PHE A 47 32.02 -28.00 -19.15
CA PHE A 47 31.33 -28.07 -17.87
C PHE A 47 30.18 -29.06 -17.95
N GLN A 48 30.10 -29.97 -17.00
CA GLN A 48 28.97 -30.88 -16.83
C GLN A 48 27.93 -30.21 -15.95
N LEU A 49 26.73 -29.93 -16.50
CA LEU A 49 25.63 -29.37 -15.73
C LEU A 49 24.85 -30.49 -15.05
N LYS A 50 24.39 -30.22 -13.84
CA LYS A 50 23.47 -31.13 -13.11
C LYS A 50 22.07 -30.99 -13.69
N THR A 51 21.28 -32.05 -13.63
CA THR A 51 19.90 -32.05 -14.16
C THR A 51 18.98 -31.06 -13.45
N GLU A 52 19.32 -30.65 -12.22
CA GLU A 52 18.58 -29.69 -11.43
C GLU A 52 18.94 -28.23 -11.75
N ASP A 53 20.03 -28.01 -12.47
CA ASP A 53 20.44 -26.65 -12.84
C ASP A 53 19.42 -26.03 -13.81
N LYS A 54 19.16 -24.74 -13.63
CA LYS A 54 18.33 -23.95 -14.55
C LYS A 54 19.10 -23.72 -15.86
N ILE A 55 19.12 -24.73 -16.71
CA ILE A 55 19.95 -24.79 -17.93
C ILE A 55 19.74 -23.54 -18.81
N HIS A 56 18.49 -23.10 -18.98
CA HIS A 56 18.19 -21.91 -19.77
C HIS A 56 18.89 -20.67 -19.22
N GLN A 57 18.84 -20.47 -17.89
CA GLN A 57 19.50 -19.35 -17.23
C GLN A 57 21.03 -19.42 -17.34
N ILE A 58 21.60 -20.63 -17.31
CA ILE A 58 23.05 -20.82 -17.48
C ILE A 58 23.49 -20.48 -18.91
N ILE A 59 22.70 -20.85 -19.91
CA ILE A 59 22.97 -20.49 -21.31
C ILE A 59 22.95 -18.96 -21.48
N GLU A 60 21.94 -18.29 -20.98
CA GLU A 60 21.82 -16.84 -21.02
C GLU A 60 22.99 -16.11 -20.32
N GLN A 61 23.44 -16.66 -19.17
CA GLN A 61 24.62 -16.16 -18.45
C GLN A 61 25.92 -16.40 -19.24
N SER A 62 25.98 -17.47 -20.03
CA SER A 62 27.16 -17.81 -20.83
C SER A 62 27.48 -16.77 -21.88
N ASP A 63 26.50 -16.07 -22.40
CA ASP A 63 26.70 -14.99 -23.36
C ASP A 63 27.43 -13.79 -22.75
N TYR A 64 27.30 -13.58 -21.44
CA TYR A 64 28.07 -12.56 -20.75
C TYR A 64 29.54 -12.94 -20.62
N ASP A 65 29.86 -14.22 -20.44
CA ASP A 65 31.23 -14.69 -20.23
C ASP A 65 32.08 -14.59 -21.55
N ILE A 66 31.45 -14.54 -22.71
CA ILE A 66 32.10 -14.44 -24.01
C ILE A 66 31.98 -13.05 -24.63
N GLN A 67 31.58 -12.05 -23.86
CA GLN A 67 31.47 -10.68 -24.35
C GLN A 67 32.82 -10.06 -24.71
N ASP A 68 32.82 -9.13 -25.62
CA ASP A 68 33.95 -8.26 -25.93
C ASP A 68 34.08 -7.17 -24.83
N PRO A 69 35.13 -7.20 -23.98
CA PRO A 69 35.32 -6.24 -22.90
C PRO A 69 35.41 -4.77 -23.38
N SER A 70 35.81 -4.55 -24.66
CA SER A 70 35.92 -3.20 -25.21
C SER A 70 34.54 -2.62 -25.57
N ARG A 71 33.57 -3.46 -25.87
CA ARG A 71 32.22 -3.10 -26.29
C ARG A 71 31.19 -3.19 -25.21
N TRP A 72 31.37 -4.12 -24.28
CA TRP A 72 30.47 -4.32 -23.16
C TRP A 72 30.85 -3.42 -21.99
N THR A 73 30.08 -2.36 -21.75
CA THR A 73 30.22 -1.48 -20.59
C THR A 73 28.84 -1.15 -20.01
N LEU A 74 28.76 -0.85 -18.71
CA LEU A 74 27.50 -0.41 -18.09
C LEU A 74 26.94 0.85 -18.74
N GLN A 75 27.82 1.73 -19.28
CA GLN A 75 27.39 2.92 -19.99
C GLN A 75 26.71 2.56 -21.33
N HIS A 76 27.29 1.63 -22.09
CA HIS A 76 26.69 1.14 -23.33
C HIS A 76 25.38 0.42 -23.05
N PHE A 77 25.33 -0.40 -21.99
CA PHE A 77 24.10 -1.06 -21.58
C PHE A 77 23.01 -0.05 -21.19
N TYR A 78 23.37 0.99 -20.44
CA TYR A 78 22.42 2.05 -20.08
C TYR A 78 21.88 2.78 -21.32
N SER A 79 22.76 3.12 -22.28
CA SER A 79 22.35 3.73 -23.55
C SER A 79 21.43 2.82 -24.34
N TYR A 80 21.74 1.52 -24.40
CA TYR A 80 20.90 0.51 -25.02
C TYR A 80 19.51 0.43 -24.38
N LEU A 81 19.46 0.43 -23.03
CA LEU A 81 18.21 0.45 -22.28
C LEU A 81 17.38 1.71 -22.58
N GLN A 82 18.02 2.88 -22.66
CA GLN A 82 17.32 4.11 -23.02
C GLN A 82 16.69 4.02 -24.41
N ALA A 83 17.47 3.62 -25.40
CA ALA A 83 16.96 3.48 -26.77
C ALA A 83 15.80 2.46 -26.88
N LYS A 84 15.89 1.35 -26.12
CA LYS A 84 14.83 0.35 -26.08
C LYS A 84 13.59 0.85 -25.35
N ARG A 85 13.77 1.73 -24.38
CA ARG A 85 12.72 2.35 -23.57
C ARG A 85 11.91 3.37 -24.37
N ASP A 86 12.57 4.20 -25.17
CA ASP A 86 11.89 5.18 -26.03
C ASP A 86 10.95 4.49 -27.05
N SER A 87 11.20 3.22 -27.35
CA SER A 87 10.34 2.38 -28.18
C SER A 87 9.24 1.63 -27.42
N SER A 88 9.25 1.66 -26.09
CA SER A 88 8.30 0.97 -25.21
C SER A 88 7.53 1.95 -24.33
N ALA A 89 6.28 1.63 -24.01
CA ALA A 89 5.42 2.44 -23.13
C ALA A 89 5.85 2.46 -21.63
N ILE A 90 7.09 2.04 -21.33
CA ILE A 90 7.61 1.98 -19.97
C ILE A 90 8.13 3.35 -19.54
N GLU A 91 7.64 3.86 -18.42
CA GLU A 91 8.02 5.16 -17.87
C GLU A 91 9.52 5.32 -17.64
N ASN A 92 10.03 6.53 -17.96
CA ASN A 92 11.43 6.90 -17.81
C ASN A 92 11.86 7.02 -16.33
N LEU A 93 12.08 5.90 -15.67
CA LEU A 93 12.66 5.87 -14.34
C LEU A 93 14.18 5.90 -14.40
N PRO A 94 14.86 6.80 -13.68
CA PRO A 94 16.30 6.74 -13.58
C PRO A 94 16.69 5.46 -12.82
N ILE A 95 17.54 4.65 -13.46
CA ILE A 95 18.00 3.38 -12.92
C ILE A 95 19.50 3.48 -12.69
N ASN A 96 19.93 3.06 -11.52
CA ASN A 96 21.34 2.95 -11.19
C ASN A 96 21.76 1.48 -11.27
N PHE A 97 22.94 1.23 -11.80
CA PHE A 97 23.50 -0.11 -11.98
C PHE A 97 24.86 -0.24 -11.31
N ALA A 98 25.15 -1.43 -10.81
CA ALA A 98 26.49 -1.82 -10.40
C ALA A 98 26.74 -3.29 -10.68
N ILE A 99 27.99 -3.62 -10.99
CA ILE A 99 28.45 -5.00 -11.12
C ILE A 99 29.45 -5.26 -10.01
N LYS A 100 29.21 -6.36 -9.31
CA LYS A 100 30.17 -6.92 -8.33
C LYS A 100 30.65 -8.28 -8.78
N ASP A 101 31.89 -8.56 -8.48
CA ASP A 101 32.47 -9.89 -8.71
C ASP A 101 32.04 -10.93 -7.66
N SER A 102 32.56 -12.15 -7.79
CA SER A 102 32.32 -13.26 -6.86
C SER A 102 32.74 -12.99 -5.42
N ILE A 103 33.66 -12.03 -5.20
CA ILE A 103 34.17 -11.62 -3.87
C ILE A 103 33.46 -10.34 -3.35
N ASN A 104 32.36 -9.92 -3.98
CA ASN A 104 31.64 -8.69 -3.69
C ASN A 104 32.41 -7.37 -3.92
N GLN A 105 33.53 -7.41 -4.64
CA GLN A 105 34.22 -6.20 -5.05
C GLN A 105 33.50 -5.51 -6.19
N MET A 106 33.49 -4.17 -6.18
CA MET A 106 32.88 -3.36 -7.21
C MET A 106 33.74 -3.38 -8.46
N LYS A 107 33.21 -3.91 -9.56
CA LYS A 107 33.85 -3.86 -10.89
C LYS A 107 33.49 -2.60 -11.67
N ALA A 108 32.21 -2.27 -11.66
CA ALA A 108 31.69 -1.12 -12.39
C ALA A 108 30.41 -0.59 -11.73
N SER A 109 30.16 0.69 -11.89
CA SER A 109 28.88 1.30 -11.49
C SER A 109 28.46 2.41 -12.46
N TYR A 110 27.15 2.60 -12.60
CA TYR A 110 26.58 3.68 -13.36
C TYR A 110 25.37 4.27 -12.62
N PRO A 111 25.41 5.55 -12.22
CA PRO A 111 26.55 6.48 -12.30
C PRO A 111 27.78 5.98 -11.55
N SER A 112 28.97 6.43 -11.93
CA SER A 112 30.25 5.93 -11.39
C SER A 112 30.42 6.10 -9.87
N SER A 113 29.70 7.03 -9.25
CA SER A 113 29.69 7.26 -7.81
C SER A 113 28.65 6.43 -7.04
N TRP A 114 27.84 5.66 -7.74
CA TRP A 114 26.77 4.92 -7.07
C TRP A 114 27.26 3.63 -6.43
N ILE A 115 26.90 3.43 -5.16
CA ILE A 115 27.18 2.23 -4.39
C ILE A 115 25.85 1.52 -4.12
N PRO A 116 25.69 0.25 -4.53
CA PRO A 116 24.44 -0.47 -4.33
C PRO A 116 24.14 -0.66 -2.83
N PRO A 117 22.95 -0.28 -2.37
CA PRO A 117 22.51 -0.56 -1.01
C PRO A 117 22.36 -2.07 -0.78
N ARG A 118 22.26 -2.49 0.49
CA ARG A 118 22.06 -3.92 0.83
C ARG A 118 20.75 -4.48 0.27
N SER A 119 19.73 -3.66 0.19
CA SER A 119 18.41 -3.98 -0.37
C SER A 119 18.25 -3.35 -1.75
N CYS A 120 18.84 -3.95 -2.79
CA CYS A 120 18.56 -3.56 -4.17
C CYS A 120 17.30 -4.24 -4.67
N GLU A 121 16.55 -3.56 -5.52
CA GLU A 121 15.30 -4.05 -6.11
C GLU A 121 15.53 -5.21 -7.10
N LEU A 122 16.64 -5.16 -7.80
CA LEU A 122 17.07 -6.23 -8.69
C LEU A 122 18.49 -6.68 -8.35
N LYS A 123 18.64 -7.99 -8.21
CA LYS A 123 19.94 -8.68 -8.09
C LYS A 123 19.90 -9.90 -8.96
N MET A 124 20.76 -9.92 -10.00
CA MET A 124 20.81 -11.04 -10.93
C MET A 124 22.24 -11.44 -11.24
N PRO A 125 22.54 -12.75 -11.34
CA PRO A 125 23.82 -13.21 -11.82
C PRO A 125 23.97 -12.91 -13.32
N LEU A 126 25.12 -12.38 -13.72
CA LEU A 126 25.41 -12.05 -15.12
C LEU A 126 26.12 -13.18 -15.85
N GLY A 127 27.21 -13.69 -15.29
CA GLY A 127 28.07 -14.69 -15.91
C GLY A 127 28.08 -16.02 -15.15
N PHE A 128 28.19 -17.11 -15.90
CA PHE A 128 28.34 -18.45 -15.34
C PHE A 128 29.77 -18.71 -14.83
N LEU A 129 30.79 -18.29 -15.62
CA LEU A 129 32.19 -18.44 -15.25
C LEU A 129 32.67 -17.34 -14.31
N THR A 130 32.39 -16.10 -14.66
CA THR A 130 32.84 -14.92 -13.91
C THR A 130 32.12 -14.76 -12.58
N LYS A 131 30.91 -15.33 -12.46
CA LYS A 131 30.02 -15.21 -11.27
C LYS A 131 29.76 -13.75 -10.90
N ASP A 132 29.85 -12.87 -11.87
CA ASP A 132 29.53 -11.47 -11.67
C ASP A 132 28.03 -11.31 -11.40
N THR A 133 27.69 -10.32 -10.58
CA THR A 133 26.30 -10.04 -10.21
C THR A 133 25.97 -8.61 -10.54
N LEU A 134 24.88 -8.40 -11.30
CA LEU A 134 24.30 -7.09 -11.54
C LEU A 134 23.37 -6.72 -10.39
N TYR A 135 23.55 -5.51 -9.92
CA TYR A 135 22.65 -4.84 -8.98
C TYR A 135 22.00 -3.67 -9.70
N ALA A 136 20.68 -3.57 -9.60
CA ALA A 136 19.96 -2.41 -10.09
C ALA A 136 19.06 -1.85 -9.01
N SER A 137 18.98 -0.51 -8.97
CA SER A 137 18.09 0.22 -8.08
C SER A 137 17.39 1.31 -8.85
N TYR A 138 16.08 1.43 -8.63
CA TYR A 138 15.26 2.46 -9.26
C TYR A 138 15.22 3.70 -8.38
N ASN A 139 15.49 4.85 -8.98
CA ASN A 139 15.30 6.11 -8.29
C ASN A 139 13.87 6.61 -8.59
N TYR A 140 12.95 6.33 -7.69
CA TYR A 140 11.56 6.77 -7.82
C TYR A 140 11.43 8.25 -7.49
N PRO A 141 11.18 9.13 -8.47
CA PRO A 141 10.89 10.52 -8.15
C PRO A 141 9.57 10.61 -7.38
N PHE A 142 9.55 11.44 -6.34
CA PHE A 142 8.38 11.66 -5.49
C PHE A 142 7.10 11.98 -6.30
N LYS A 143 7.28 12.67 -7.43
CA LYS A 143 6.20 12.97 -8.37
C LYS A 143 5.52 11.72 -8.94
N LEU A 144 6.32 10.68 -9.25
CA LEU A 144 5.77 9.41 -9.73
C LEU A 144 4.99 8.68 -8.65
N PHE A 145 5.52 8.69 -7.42
CA PHE A 145 4.82 8.13 -6.27
C PHE A 145 3.47 8.82 -6.06
N LEU A 146 3.43 10.16 -6.15
CA LEU A 146 2.18 10.92 -6.06
C LEU A 146 1.20 10.59 -7.20
N ASN A 147 1.69 10.38 -8.41
CA ASN A 147 0.82 10.01 -9.54
C ASN A 147 0.22 8.61 -9.38
N LEU A 148 1.01 7.65 -8.88
CA LEU A 148 0.55 6.27 -8.69
C LEU A 148 -0.32 6.09 -7.43
N ALA A 149 0.08 6.72 -6.32
CA ALA A 149 -0.58 6.59 -5.02
C ALA A 149 -1.53 7.74 -4.69
N GLY A 150 -1.48 8.85 -5.46
CA GLY A 150 -2.20 10.09 -5.15
C GLY A 150 -3.70 9.90 -4.96
N ASN A 151 -4.35 9.14 -5.83
CA ASN A 151 -5.77 8.84 -5.71
C ASN A 151 -6.10 8.04 -4.44
N GLN A 152 -5.23 7.09 -4.05
CA GLN A 152 -5.43 6.31 -2.84
C GLN A 152 -5.22 7.15 -1.58
N ILE A 153 -4.20 8.01 -1.59
CA ILE A 153 -3.92 8.95 -0.49
C ILE A 153 -5.08 9.91 -0.33
N LEU A 154 -5.57 10.49 -1.43
CA LEU A 154 -6.71 11.42 -1.44
C LEU A 154 -7.99 10.76 -0.93
N LEU A 155 -8.28 9.53 -1.36
CA LEU A 155 -9.42 8.74 -0.87
C LEU A 155 -9.30 8.45 0.62
N THR A 156 -8.12 8.03 1.09
CA THR A 156 -7.89 7.74 2.51
C THR A 156 -8.06 9.00 3.37
N LEU A 157 -7.55 10.14 2.90
CA LEU A 157 -7.71 11.43 3.58
C LEU A 157 -9.18 11.83 3.65
N PHE A 158 -9.93 11.67 2.55
CA PHE A 158 -11.36 11.96 2.51
C PHE A 158 -12.15 11.10 3.51
N VAL A 159 -11.89 9.80 3.56
CA VAL A 159 -12.55 8.89 4.53
C VAL A 159 -12.20 9.28 5.96
N ALA A 160 -10.94 9.62 6.25
CA ALA A 160 -10.52 10.07 7.57
C ALA A 160 -11.25 11.36 8.00
N LEU A 161 -11.37 12.35 7.11
CA LEU A 161 -12.11 13.59 7.37
C LEU A 161 -13.60 13.31 7.62
N LEU A 162 -14.19 12.39 6.86
CA LEU A 162 -15.59 12.00 7.03
C LEU A 162 -15.83 11.33 8.39
N LEU A 163 -14.91 10.46 8.83
CA LEU A 163 -14.96 9.85 10.17
C LEU A 163 -14.85 10.90 11.28
N ILE A 164 -13.94 11.86 11.16
CA ILE A 164 -13.81 12.96 12.12
C ILE A 164 -15.10 13.76 12.19
N PHE A 165 -15.69 14.09 11.04
CA PHE A 165 -16.96 14.81 10.98
C PHE A 165 -18.10 14.02 11.66
N CYS A 166 -18.20 12.70 11.44
CA CYS A 166 -19.19 11.86 12.10
C CYS A 166 -19.02 11.85 13.62
N VAL A 167 -17.78 11.76 14.12
CA VAL A 167 -17.49 11.80 15.55
C VAL A 167 -17.89 13.14 16.16
N ILE A 168 -17.55 14.25 15.52
CA ILE A 168 -17.93 15.60 15.97
C ILE A 168 -19.47 15.74 15.99
N SER A 169 -20.15 15.28 14.95
CA SER A 169 -21.62 15.32 14.85
C SER A 169 -22.28 14.50 15.96
N LEU A 170 -21.78 13.28 16.23
CA LEU A 170 -22.24 12.45 17.36
C LEU A 170 -22.07 13.16 18.70
N PHE A 171 -20.92 13.77 18.94
CA PHE A 171 -20.68 14.53 20.16
C PHE A 171 -21.64 15.72 20.32
N HIS A 172 -21.91 16.41 19.22
CA HIS A 172 -22.86 17.53 19.21
C HIS A 172 -24.29 17.05 19.54
N THR A 173 -24.74 15.96 18.90
CA THR A 173 -26.05 15.36 19.14
C THR A 173 -26.22 14.91 20.58
N LEU A 174 -25.22 14.19 21.13
CA LEU A 174 -25.25 13.74 22.55
C LEU A 174 -25.29 14.91 23.53
N ARG A 175 -24.57 16.00 23.25
CA ARG A 175 -24.65 17.22 24.08
C ARG A 175 -26.02 17.86 24.01
N TRP A 176 -26.63 17.88 22.83
CA TRP A 176 -27.95 18.45 22.63
C TRP A 176 -29.03 17.61 23.33
N GLU A 177 -28.98 16.30 23.22
CA GLU A 177 -29.87 15.38 23.96
C GLU A 177 -29.76 15.54 25.48
N LYS A 178 -28.55 15.63 26.04
CA LYS A 178 -28.37 15.90 27.46
C LYS A 178 -28.96 17.22 27.89
N ARG A 179 -28.86 18.28 27.08
CA ARG A 179 -29.51 19.57 27.39
C ARG A 179 -31.03 19.47 27.32
N THR A 180 -31.55 18.86 26.26
CA THR A 180 -33.00 18.68 26.08
C THR A 180 -33.58 17.78 27.16
N GLY A 181 -32.88 16.74 27.58
CA GLY A 181 -33.28 15.89 28.72
C GLY A 181 -33.45 16.67 30.03
N LYS A 182 -32.49 17.54 30.37
CA LYS A 182 -32.57 18.42 31.54
C LYS A 182 -33.76 19.39 31.45
N TYR A 183 -34.02 19.97 30.27
CA TYR A 183 -35.19 20.86 30.10
C TYR A 183 -36.50 20.11 30.27
N ARG A 184 -36.64 18.90 29.80
CA ARG A 184 -37.82 18.05 29.98
C ARG A 184 -38.02 17.73 31.47
N GLU A 185 -36.97 17.37 32.19
CA GLU A 185 -37.03 17.06 33.61
C GLU A 185 -37.49 18.26 34.44
N VAL A 186 -36.92 19.46 34.19
CA VAL A 186 -37.30 20.70 34.83
C VAL A 186 -38.75 21.09 34.47
N PHE A 187 -39.15 20.92 33.23
CA PHE A 187 -40.49 21.20 32.74
C PHE A 187 -41.52 20.30 33.41
N VAL A 188 -41.29 19.00 33.46
CA VAL A 188 -42.19 18.04 34.16
C VAL A 188 -42.26 18.36 35.63
N HIS A 189 -41.14 18.65 36.29
CA HIS A 189 -41.11 19.01 37.73
C HIS A 189 -41.95 20.27 37.98
N ASN A 190 -41.83 21.31 37.16
CA ASN A 190 -42.59 22.55 37.32
C ASN A 190 -44.09 22.30 37.09
N ILE A 191 -44.48 21.54 36.07
CA ILE A 191 -45.90 21.21 35.82
C ILE A 191 -46.49 20.44 37.03
N VAL A 192 -45.79 19.45 37.51
CA VAL A 192 -46.24 18.67 38.69
C VAL A 192 -46.40 19.58 39.91
N HIS A 193 -45.47 20.49 40.13
CA HIS A 193 -45.53 21.44 41.23
C HIS A 193 -46.71 22.43 41.07
N ASP A 194 -46.90 22.96 39.86
CA ASP A 194 -47.97 23.93 39.60
C ASP A 194 -49.36 23.31 39.62
N LEU A 195 -49.50 22.03 39.25
CA LEU A 195 -50.75 21.28 39.39
C LEU A 195 -51.00 20.84 40.83
N LYS A 196 -50.00 20.59 41.63
CA LYS A 196 -50.16 20.17 43.01
C LYS A 196 -50.84 21.23 43.89
N ARG A 197 -50.51 22.52 43.68
CA ARG A 197 -51.08 23.63 44.43
C ARG A 197 -52.62 23.75 44.28
N PRO A 198 -53.20 23.83 43.07
CA PRO A 198 -54.67 23.93 42.90
C PRO A 198 -55.36 22.67 43.45
N ILE A 199 -54.79 21.46 43.19
CA ILE A 199 -55.36 20.20 43.67
C ILE A 199 -55.40 20.17 45.20
N GLU A 200 -54.32 20.55 45.89
CA GLU A 200 -54.30 20.64 47.34
C GLU A 200 -55.29 21.68 47.89
N THR A 201 -55.44 22.77 47.17
CA THR A 201 -56.39 23.83 47.53
C THR A 201 -57.83 23.33 47.39
N GLU A 202 -58.20 22.70 46.31
CA GLU A 202 -59.49 22.05 46.10
C GLU A 202 -59.77 20.99 47.11
N LEU A 203 -58.81 20.10 47.42
CA LEU A 203 -58.99 19.10 48.47
C LEU A 203 -59.19 19.69 49.84
N LYS A 204 -58.54 20.79 50.19
CA LYS A 204 -58.73 21.51 51.43
C LYS A 204 -60.10 22.14 51.48
N LEU A 205 -60.52 22.81 50.41
CA LEU A 205 -61.82 23.43 50.22
C LEU A 205 -62.94 22.39 50.34
N HIS A 206 -62.80 21.28 49.67
CA HIS A 206 -63.74 20.15 49.75
C HIS A 206 -63.83 19.58 51.15
N ARG A 207 -62.70 19.44 51.82
CA ARG A 207 -62.64 18.93 53.21
C ARG A 207 -63.29 19.89 54.20
N VAL A 208 -63.16 21.20 54.01
CA VAL A 208 -63.81 22.24 54.86
C VAL A 208 -65.31 22.26 54.57
N LEU A 209 -65.74 22.29 53.34
CA LEU A 209 -67.13 22.23 52.90
C LEU A 209 -67.83 20.97 53.44
N TYR A 210 -67.18 19.82 53.29
CA TYR A 210 -67.78 18.57 53.82
C TYR A 210 -67.99 18.55 55.30
N LYS A 211 -67.19 19.31 56.10
CA LYS A 211 -67.38 19.45 57.53
C LYS A 211 -68.52 20.38 57.87
N THR A 212 -68.88 21.35 57.07
CA THR A 212 -69.91 22.37 57.33
C THR A 212 -71.27 22.02 56.72
N LEU A 213 -71.37 21.01 55.87
CA LEU A 213 -72.62 20.57 55.25
C LEU A 213 -73.48 19.75 56.16
N SER A 214 -74.81 19.95 56.08
CA SER A 214 -75.80 19.12 56.73
C SER A 214 -75.85 17.70 56.21
N PRO A 215 -76.38 16.68 56.95
CA PRO A 215 -76.40 15.29 56.44
C PRO A 215 -77.08 15.11 55.10
N GLU A 216 -78.12 15.85 54.76
CA GLU A 216 -78.85 15.82 53.52
C GLU A 216 -78.03 16.39 52.32
N GLN A 217 -77.27 17.43 52.59
CA GLN A 217 -76.41 18.06 51.62
C GLN A 217 -75.15 17.22 51.25
N LYS A 218 -74.70 16.41 52.22
CA LYS A 218 -73.57 15.44 52.00
C LYS A 218 -73.97 14.34 51.01
N ILE A 219 -75.19 13.82 51.11
CA ILE A 219 -75.70 12.80 50.20
C ILE A 219 -75.85 13.34 48.76
N LEU A 220 -76.25 14.60 48.61
CA LEU A 220 -76.36 15.25 47.33
C LEU A 220 -74.97 15.49 46.70
N LEU A 221 -73.98 15.84 47.49
CA LEU A 221 -72.60 16.06 47.01
C LEU A 221 -71.95 14.73 46.59
N GLU A 222 -72.18 13.68 47.34
CA GLU A 222 -71.68 12.35 47.00
C GLU A 222 -72.32 11.80 45.71
N LYS A 223 -73.61 12.04 45.49
CA LYS A 223 -74.30 11.71 44.24
C LYS A 223 -73.77 12.51 43.03
N SER A 224 -73.40 13.78 43.22
CA SER A 224 -72.83 14.58 42.11
C SER A 224 -71.44 14.20 41.76
N THR A 225 -70.60 13.71 42.68
CA THR A 225 -69.24 13.25 42.45
C THR A 225 -69.17 11.82 41.85
N THR A 226 -70.13 10.95 42.17
CA THR A 226 -70.27 9.59 41.60
C THR A 226 -70.90 9.57 40.20
N GLY A 227 -71.60 10.66 39.77
CA GLY A 227 -72.18 10.78 38.45
C GLY A 227 -71.21 11.29 37.38
N LEU A 228 -69.94 11.50 37.71
CA LEU A 228 -68.88 11.95 36.78
C LEU A 228 -67.89 10.85 36.41
N ASN A 229 -68.20 9.59 36.61
CA ASN A 229 -67.44 8.44 36.10
C ASN A 229 -68.15 7.77 34.96
#